data_d72e3ae017c928eb8a55b18cd64ab036
#
_entry.id   d72e3ae017c928eb8a55b18cd64ab036
#
_cell.length_a   1.000
_cell.length_b   1.000
_cell.length_c   1.000
_cell.angle_alpha   90.00
_cell.angle_beta   90.00
_cell.angle_gamma   90.00
#
_symmetry.space_group_name_H-M   'P 1'
#
loop_
_entity.id
_entity.type
_entity.pdbx_description
1 polymer ?
#
loop_
_entity_poly.entity_id
_entity_poly.type
_entity_poly.pdbx_seq_one_letter_code
_entity_poly.pdbx_strand_id
1 'polypeptide(L)'
;FRFIMGRYGSGKSFLLQTLRSYVMAKNFVVVDADLSPERRLQGTRGQGLATYRELIRNMAPKTTPEGGALTLILDRWISRVQQETEEETPPDRVDFSAAVERRIAAMIYGLNDLVHGFDFTRLLTLYYHAYRDGDDALRAQVARWFRGEYTTKTEARHALGVNIIITDDDWYEYLKLFAAFLRQAGYAGMLIFIDELVNIYKIPHAITRQYNYEKILTMYNDAMQGRAKYLGMVLCGTPACMEDTRRGVYSYEALRSRLA
;
A
#
# COMPACT_ATOMS: atom_id res chain seq x y z
N PHE A 1 -13.21 -6.00 -3.58
CA PHE A 1 -13.58 -4.58 -3.61
C PHE A 1 -14.99 -4.40 -3.06
N ARG A 2 -15.19 -3.43 -2.14
CA ARG A 2 -16.49 -3.14 -1.53
C ARG A 2 -16.66 -1.65 -1.28
N PHE A 3 -17.92 -1.21 -1.38
CA PHE A 3 -18.35 0.11 -0.89
C PHE A 3 -19.19 -0.06 0.38
N ILE A 4 -18.97 0.81 1.35
CA ILE A 4 -19.79 0.91 2.55
C ILE A 4 -20.37 2.34 2.59
N MET A 5 -21.66 2.43 2.33
CA MET A 5 -22.38 3.71 2.31
C MET A 5 -23.33 3.82 3.49
N GLY A 6 -23.30 4.94 4.18
CA GLY A 6 -24.17 5.20 5.31
C GLY A 6 -24.22 6.68 5.68
N ARG A 7 -25.32 7.13 6.25
CA ARG A 7 -25.46 8.51 6.74
C ARG A 7 -24.49 8.81 7.87
N TYR A 8 -24.22 10.07 8.15
CA TYR A 8 -23.49 10.45 9.34
C TYR A 8 -24.19 9.89 10.60
N GLY A 9 -23.42 9.37 11.53
CA GLY A 9 -23.96 8.73 12.73
C GLY A 9 -24.55 7.32 12.55
N SER A 10 -24.47 6.72 11.35
CA SER A 10 -25.02 5.37 11.09
C SER A 10 -24.14 4.22 11.60
N GLY A 11 -23.06 4.50 12.30
CA GLY A 11 -22.15 3.47 12.83
C GLY A 11 -21.08 2.98 11.85
N LYS A 12 -20.84 3.68 10.72
CA LYS A 12 -19.78 3.30 9.75
C LYS A 12 -18.42 3.14 10.39
N SER A 13 -17.99 4.10 11.20
CA SER A 13 -16.70 4.07 11.87
C SER A 13 -16.55 2.86 12.80
N PHE A 14 -17.63 2.52 13.51
CA PHE A 14 -17.66 1.30 14.35
C PHE A 14 -17.55 0.04 13.49
N LEU A 15 -18.29 -0.04 12.38
CA LEU A 15 -18.20 -1.16 11.45
C LEU A 15 -16.79 -1.30 10.87
N LEU A 16 -16.17 -0.19 10.45
CA LEU A 16 -14.80 -0.20 9.93
C LEU A 16 -13.80 -0.68 10.97
N GLN A 17 -13.93 -0.23 12.21
CA GLN A 17 -13.06 -0.67 13.31
C GLN A 17 -13.23 -2.16 13.61
N THR A 18 -14.46 -2.65 13.55
CA THR A 18 -14.77 -4.08 13.72
C THR A 18 -14.17 -4.92 12.60
N LEU A 19 -14.36 -4.48 11.36
CA LEU A 19 -13.77 -5.14 10.17
C LEU A 19 -12.25 -5.13 10.25
N ARG A 20 -11.65 -4.00 10.61
CA ARG A 20 -10.20 -3.86 10.81
C ARG A 20 -9.68 -4.91 11.80
N SER A 21 -10.28 -5.00 12.98
CA SER A 21 -9.89 -5.97 13.99
C SER A 21 -10.07 -7.42 13.51
N TYR A 22 -11.18 -7.70 12.84
CA TYR A 22 -11.47 -9.02 12.29
C TYR A 22 -10.44 -9.46 11.24
N VAL A 23 -10.09 -8.60 10.28
CA VAL A 23 -9.15 -8.98 9.21
C VAL A 23 -7.72 -9.07 9.72
N MET A 24 -7.32 -8.23 10.69
CA MET A 24 -6.03 -8.38 11.37
C MET A 24 -5.93 -9.72 12.11
N ALA A 25 -7.02 -10.19 12.75
CA ALA A 25 -7.08 -11.51 13.36
C ALA A 25 -6.93 -12.65 12.33
N LYS A 26 -7.25 -12.40 11.06
CA LYS A 26 -7.03 -13.31 9.92
C LYS A 26 -5.66 -13.12 9.26
N ASN A 27 -4.73 -12.48 9.94
CA ASN A 27 -3.35 -12.25 9.49
C ASN A 27 -3.20 -11.34 8.27
N PHE A 28 -4.17 -10.43 8.05
CA PHE A 28 -4.01 -9.35 7.08
C PHE A 28 -3.32 -8.15 7.72
N VAL A 29 -2.54 -7.44 6.90
CA VAL A 29 -2.06 -6.09 7.23
C VAL A 29 -3.10 -5.09 6.74
N VAL A 30 -3.46 -4.14 7.58
CA VAL A 30 -4.44 -3.11 7.27
C VAL A 30 -3.72 -1.78 7.04
N VAL A 31 -4.14 -1.05 6.02
CA VAL A 31 -3.78 0.34 5.79
C VAL A 31 -5.05 1.16 5.62
N ASP A 32 -5.08 2.36 6.19
CA ASP A 32 -6.25 3.23 6.12
C ASP A 32 -5.88 4.69 5.88
N ALA A 33 -6.80 5.42 5.25
CA ALA A 33 -6.70 6.86 5.04
C ALA A 33 -8.09 7.48 4.92
N ASP A 34 -8.21 8.68 5.47
CA ASP A 34 -9.37 9.55 5.23
C ASP A 34 -9.04 10.52 4.10
N LEU A 35 -9.90 10.58 3.10
CA LEU A 35 -9.76 11.57 2.03
C LEU A 35 -10.05 12.98 2.56
N SER A 36 -9.38 13.94 1.93
CA SER A 36 -9.51 15.37 2.24
C SER A 36 -9.26 16.18 0.97
N PRO A 37 -9.37 17.51 0.99
CA PRO A 37 -8.93 18.33 -0.14
C PRO A 37 -7.47 18.10 -0.53
N GLU A 38 -6.60 17.77 0.43
CA GLU A 38 -5.17 17.51 0.25
C GLU A 38 -4.85 16.04 -0.03
N ARG A 39 -5.75 15.13 0.32
CA ARG A 39 -5.62 13.67 0.11
C ARG A 39 -6.71 13.17 -0.81
N ARG A 40 -6.37 12.93 -2.07
CA ARG A 40 -7.28 12.43 -3.12
C ARG A 40 -6.74 11.14 -3.71
N LEU A 41 -7.54 10.47 -4.52
CA LEU A 41 -7.08 9.28 -5.25
C LEU A 41 -6.30 9.68 -6.50
N GLN A 42 -6.62 10.79 -7.10
CA GLN A 42 -5.92 11.37 -8.25
C GLN A 42 -5.79 12.88 -8.07
N GLY A 43 -4.61 13.40 -8.35
CA GLY A 43 -4.31 14.83 -8.30
C GLY A 43 -3.01 15.15 -9.03
N THR A 44 -2.68 16.43 -9.13
CA THR A 44 -1.47 16.92 -9.83
C THR A 44 -0.52 17.67 -8.91
N ARG A 45 -0.88 17.79 -7.62
CA ARG A 45 -0.15 18.58 -6.63
C ARG A 45 0.23 17.76 -5.39
N GLY A 46 0.53 16.47 -5.58
CA GLY A 46 0.89 15.57 -4.49
C GLY A 46 -0.32 15.00 -3.72
N GLN A 47 -1.57 15.19 -4.19
CA GLN A 47 -2.75 14.72 -3.45
C GLN A 47 -2.85 13.19 -3.43
N GLY A 48 -2.54 12.50 -4.53
CA GLY A 48 -2.49 11.03 -4.58
C GLY A 48 -1.35 10.49 -3.71
N LEU A 49 -0.18 11.10 -3.81
CA LEU A 49 0.97 10.76 -2.98
C LEU A 49 0.69 11.00 -1.48
N ALA A 50 -0.04 12.05 -1.12
CA ALA A 50 -0.46 12.31 0.26
C ALA A 50 -1.36 11.19 0.80
N THR A 51 -2.26 10.65 -0.02
CA THR A 51 -3.10 9.49 0.34
C THR A 51 -2.23 8.24 0.54
N TYR A 52 -1.28 7.99 -0.35
CA TYR A 52 -0.32 6.89 -0.19
C TYR A 52 0.48 6.99 1.12
N ARG A 53 1.02 8.17 1.41
CA ARG A 53 1.79 8.42 2.65
C ARG A 53 0.96 8.13 3.89
N GLU A 54 -0.31 8.52 3.89
CA GLU A 54 -1.22 8.25 4.99
C GLU A 54 -1.47 6.75 5.14
N LEU A 55 -1.75 6.04 4.03
CA LEU A 55 -1.94 4.59 4.02
C LEU A 55 -0.72 3.85 4.60
N ILE A 56 0.49 4.19 4.15
CA ILE A 56 1.70 3.52 4.64
C ILE A 56 2.00 3.89 6.09
N ARG A 57 1.77 5.14 6.51
CA ARG A 57 1.91 5.57 7.90
C ARG A 57 1.02 4.76 8.84
N ASN A 58 -0.19 4.44 8.40
CA ASN A 58 -1.18 3.70 9.18
C ASN A 58 -1.08 2.17 8.99
N MET A 59 0.02 1.67 8.40
CA MET A 59 0.21 0.25 8.18
C MET A 59 0.24 -0.53 9.50
N ALA A 60 -0.70 -1.46 9.66
CA ALA A 60 -1.00 -2.11 10.93
C ALA A 60 -1.23 -3.63 10.76
N PRO A 61 -0.32 -4.48 11.23
CA PRO A 61 -0.57 -5.88 11.50
C PRO A 61 -1.23 -6.05 12.88
N LYS A 62 -1.70 -7.25 13.18
CA LYS A 62 -2.30 -7.60 14.50
C LYS A 62 -1.40 -7.21 15.69
N THR A 63 -0.10 -7.32 15.53
CA THR A 63 0.88 -7.05 16.60
C THR A 63 1.16 -5.57 16.84
N THR A 64 0.73 -4.71 15.95
CA THR A 64 0.91 -3.25 16.00
C THR A 64 -0.33 -2.58 15.41
N PRO A 65 -1.50 -2.72 16.08
CA PRO A 65 -2.79 -2.31 15.51
C PRO A 65 -2.96 -0.79 15.42
N GLU A 66 -2.12 -0.02 16.09
CA GLU A 66 -2.09 1.45 16.06
C GLU A 66 -1.46 2.04 14.79
N GLY A 67 -0.79 1.22 13.97
CA GLY A 67 -0.11 1.69 12.75
C GLY A 67 1.40 1.88 12.94
N GLY A 68 2.05 2.46 11.92
CA GLY A 68 3.49 2.73 11.96
C GLY A 68 4.40 1.50 11.82
N ALA A 69 3.86 0.39 11.35
CA ALA A 69 4.54 -0.91 11.41
C ALA A 69 5.46 -1.23 10.22
N LEU A 70 5.69 -0.31 9.28
CA LEU A 70 6.48 -0.60 8.07
C LEU A 70 7.85 -1.22 8.40
N THR A 71 8.66 -0.54 9.21
CA THR A 71 10.00 -1.00 9.56
C THR A 71 9.97 -2.29 10.38
N LEU A 72 9.01 -2.41 11.29
CA LEU A 72 8.80 -3.63 12.06
C LEU A 72 8.48 -4.84 11.17
N ILE A 73 7.65 -4.65 10.15
CA ILE A 73 7.32 -5.71 9.18
C ILE A 73 8.56 -6.11 8.39
N LEU A 74 9.33 -5.14 7.90
CA LEU A 74 10.57 -5.40 7.15
C LEU A 74 11.60 -6.13 8.01
N ASP A 75 11.82 -5.69 9.24
CA ASP A 75 12.78 -6.33 10.15
C ASP A 75 12.36 -7.76 10.53
N ARG A 76 11.08 -7.98 10.80
CA ARG A 76 10.54 -9.31 11.09
C ARG A 76 10.64 -10.26 9.90
N TRP A 77 10.39 -9.75 8.70
CA TRP A 77 10.58 -10.53 7.49
C TRP A 77 12.02 -11.01 7.35
N ILE A 78 13.01 -10.12 7.53
CA ILE A 78 14.43 -10.49 7.48
C ILE A 78 14.78 -11.50 8.56
N SER A 79 14.37 -11.26 9.81
CA SER A 79 14.64 -12.18 10.93
C SER A 79 14.05 -13.57 10.68
N ARG A 80 12.85 -13.63 10.11
CA ARG A 80 12.22 -14.90 9.73
C ARG A 80 13.01 -15.61 8.64
N VAL A 81 13.46 -14.91 7.60
CA VAL A 81 14.26 -15.49 6.52
C VAL A 81 15.59 -16.03 7.06
N GLN A 82 16.22 -15.30 8.00
CA GLN A 82 17.42 -15.77 8.68
C GLN A 82 17.15 -17.07 9.45
N GLN A 83 16.12 -17.15 10.28
CA GLN A 83 15.74 -18.35 11.01
C GLN A 83 15.48 -19.55 10.10
N GLU A 84 14.71 -19.35 9.02
CA GLU A 84 14.45 -20.40 8.03
C GLU A 84 15.74 -20.87 7.32
N THR A 85 16.73 -19.99 7.17
CA THR A 85 18.02 -20.34 6.57
C THR A 85 18.90 -21.10 7.55
N GLU A 86 18.83 -20.80 8.86
CA GLU A 86 19.58 -21.51 9.90
C GLU A 86 19.27 -23.01 9.96
N GLU A 87 18.06 -23.40 9.61
CA GLU A 87 17.65 -24.81 9.56
C GLU A 87 18.45 -25.60 8.50
N GLU A 88 18.89 -24.97 7.42
CA GLU A 88 19.61 -25.59 6.31
C GLU A 88 21.11 -25.26 6.31
N THR A 89 21.47 -24.07 6.76
CA THR A 89 22.85 -23.55 6.78
C THR A 89 23.12 -22.92 8.15
N PRO A 90 23.97 -23.51 9.00
CA PRO A 90 24.29 -22.97 10.33
C PRO A 90 24.88 -21.54 10.25
N PRO A 91 24.58 -20.67 11.24
CA PRO A 91 25.00 -19.26 11.22
C PRO A 91 26.53 -19.03 11.30
N ASP A 92 27.27 -19.99 11.79
CA ASP A 92 28.73 -19.96 11.92
C ASP A 92 29.45 -20.29 10.59
N ARG A 93 28.74 -20.74 9.58
CA ARG A 93 29.30 -21.00 8.26
C ARG A 93 29.57 -19.71 7.50
N VAL A 94 30.71 -19.68 6.80
CA VAL A 94 31.15 -18.54 5.98
C VAL A 94 30.14 -18.18 4.90
N ASP A 95 29.37 -19.14 4.42
CA ASP A 95 28.38 -18.97 3.35
C ASP A 95 26.95 -18.63 3.85
N PHE A 96 26.74 -18.51 5.18
CA PHE A 96 25.41 -18.22 5.76
C PHE A 96 24.78 -16.93 5.21
N SER A 97 25.54 -15.82 5.21
CA SER A 97 25.04 -14.53 4.68
C SER A 97 24.64 -14.64 3.21
N ALA A 98 25.43 -15.34 2.40
CA ALA A 98 25.10 -15.58 1.00
C ALA A 98 23.88 -16.50 0.83
N ALA A 99 23.66 -17.44 1.73
CA ALA A 99 22.45 -18.29 1.74
C ALA A 99 21.19 -17.49 2.05
N VAL A 100 21.24 -16.60 3.06
CA VAL A 100 20.15 -15.67 3.37
C VAL A 100 19.83 -14.76 2.18
N GLU A 101 20.87 -14.21 1.54
CA GLU A 101 20.70 -13.32 0.39
C GLU A 101 20.06 -14.03 -0.81
N ARG A 102 20.49 -15.26 -1.12
CA ARG A 102 19.85 -16.09 -2.15
C ARG A 102 18.38 -16.38 -1.84
N ARG A 103 18.06 -16.67 -0.58
CA ARG A 103 16.68 -16.95 -0.15
C ARG A 103 15.80 -15.69 -0.28
N ILE A 104 16.30 -14.54 0.13
CA ILE A 104 15.63 -13.25 -0.07
C ILE A 104 15.37 -13.01 -1.56
N ALA A 105 16.40 -13.14 -2.40
CA ALA A 105 16.27 -12.94 -3.84
C ALA A 105 15.22 -13.88 -4.47
N ALA A 106 15.19 -15.15 -4.07
CA ALA A 106 14.19 -16.10 -4.54
C ALA A 106 12.76 -15.73 -4.11
N MET A 107 12.59 -15.27 -2.86
CA MET A 107 11.28 -14.89 -2.33
C MET A 107 10.68 -13.67 -3.04
N ILE A 108 11.51 -12.67 -3.36
CA ILE A 108 11.05 -11.41 -3.97
C ILE A 108 11.09 -11.45 -5.50
N TYR A 109 11.62 -12.51 -6.10
CA TYR A 109 11.78 -12.62 -7.56
C TYR A 109 10.47 -12.40 -8.32
N GLY A 110 9.38 -12.99 -7.84
CA GLY A 110 8.05 -12.84 -8.47
C GLY A 110 7.48 -11.41 -8.45
N LEU A 111 8.05 -10.51 -7.64
CA LEU A 111 7.64 -9.10 -7.65
C LEU A 111 8.15 -8.35 -8.88
N ASN A 112 9.19 -8.84 -9.55
CA ASN A 112 9.77 -8.21 -10.75
C ASN A 112 8.79 -8.16 -11.93
N ASP A 113 7.80 -9.05 -11.95
CA ASP A 113 6.77 -9.08 -13.00
C ASP A 113 5.70 -7.98 -12.84
N LEU A 114 5.67 -7.33 -11.68
CA LEU A 114 4.76 -6.22 -11.41
C LEU A 114 5.35 -4.89 -11.88
N VAL A 115 4.49 -3.92 -12.15
CA VAL A 115 4.91 -2.54 -12.48
C VAL A 115 5.80 -2.00 -11.36
N HIS A 116 6.95 -1.45 -11.70
CA HIS A 116 8.01 -1.00 -10.76
C HIS A 116 8.61 -2.09 -9.87
N GLY A 117 8.34 -3.36 -10.16
CA GLY A 117 8.80 -4.50 -9.34
C GLY A 117 10.31 -4.55 -9.19
N PHE A 118 11.07 -4.29 -10.26
CA PHE A 118 12.53 -4.30 -10.22
C PHE A 118 13.13 -3.31 -9.22
N ASP A 119 12.67 -2.06 -9.23
CA ASP A 119 13.17 -1.06 -8.28
C ASP A 119 12.73 -1.34 -6.86
N PHE A 120 11.50 -1.85 -6.69
CA PHE A 120 10.98 -2.24 -5.38
C PHE A 120 11.81 -3.39 -4.76
N THR A 121 12.11 -4.42 -5.52
CA THR A 121 12.95 -5.54 -5.05
C THR A 121 14.39 -5.11 -4.78
N ARG A 122 14.93 -4.21 -5.59
CA ARG A 122 16.25 -3.61 -5.35
C ARG A 122 16.30 -2.88 -4.01
N LEU A 123 15.26 -2.13 -3.67
CA LEU A 123 15.16 -1.43 -2.39
C LEU A 123 14.95 -2.38 -1.21
N LEU A 124 14.20 -3.47 -1.37
CA LEU A 124 14.11 -4.53 -0.35
C LEU A 124 15.48 -5.17 -0.10
N THR A 125 16.24 -5.44 -1.14
CA THR A 125 17.61 -5.97 -1.02
C THR A 125 18.55 -4.98 -0.33
N LEU A 126 18.45 -3.70 -0.68
CA LEU A 126 19.22 -2.64 -0.03
C LEU A 126 18.88 -2.50 1.45
N TYR A 127 17.59 -2.63 1.80
CA TYR A 127 17.15 -2.64 3.20
C TYR A 127 17.75 -3.82 3.97
N TYR A 128 17.77 -5.01 3.35
CA TYR A 128 18.42 -6.18 3.95
C TYR A 128 19.91 -5.97 4.18
N HIS A 129 20.64 -5.42 3.20
CA HIS A 129 22.07 -5.13 3.37
C HIS A 129 22.31 -4.15 4.52
N ALA A 130 21.52 -3.08 4.59
CA ALA A 130 21.59 -2.11 5.68
C ALA A 130 21.30 -2.76 7.05
N TYR A 131 20.29 -3.63 7.11
CA TYR A 131 19.95 -4.39 8.32
C TYR A 131 21.12 -5.32 8.76
N ARG A 132 21.67 -6.10 7.82
CA ARG A 132 22.78 -7.02 8.07
C ARG A 132 24.00 -6.30 8.59
N ASP A 133 24.33 -5.16 7.98
CA ASP A 133 25.57 -4.42 8.25
C ASP A 133 25.43 -3.45 9.43
N GLY A 134 24.22 -3.37 10.05
CA GLY A 134 23.93 -2.46 11.15
C GLY A 134 23.91 -0.98 10.73
N ASP A 135 23.71 -0.69 9.45
CA ASP A 135 23.62 0.67 8.92
C ASP A 135 22.20 1.24 9.12
N ASP A 136 21.95 1.72 10.32
CA ASP A 136 20.66 2.32 10.69
C ASP A 136 20.31 3.56 9.86
N ALA A 137 21.32 4.33 9.42
CA ALA A 137 21.10 5.51 8.60
C ALA A 137 20.58 5.12 7.20
N LEU A 138 21.21 4.17 6.55
CA LEU A 138 20.77 3.65 5.25
C LEU A 138 19.40 2.97 5.37
N ARG A 139 19.18 2.19 6.43
CA ARG A 139 17.89 1.54 6.70
C ARG A 139 16.76 2.55 6.83
N ALA A 140 16.99 3.66 7.55
CA ALA A 140 16.04 4.76 7.66
C ALA A 140 15.75 5.45 6.32
N GLN A 141 16.77 5.64 5.47
CA GLN A 141 16.62 6.24 4.14
C GLN A 141 15.81 5.33 3.21
N VAL A 142 16.01 4.02 3.24
CA VAL A 142 15.22 3.07 2.46
C VAL A 142 13.76 3.06 2.93
N ALA A 143 13.52 3.03 4.24
CA ALA A 143 12.17 3.13 4.81
C ALA A 143 11.48 4.44 4.41
N ARG A 144 12.21 5.55 4.40
CA ARG A 144 11.73 6.85 3.92
C ARG A 144 11.27 6.79 2.46
N TRP A 145 11.99 6.04 1.61
CA TRP A 145 11.59 5.84 0.23
C TRP A 145 10.26 5.06 0.14
N PHE A 146 10.13 3.97 0.87
CA PHE A 146 8.89 3.19 0.91
C PHE A 146 7.69 3.99 1.43
N ARG A 147 7.91 4.98 2.30
CA ARG A 147 6.87 5.91 2.76
C ARG A 147 6.51 7.00 1.74
N GLY A 148 7.19 7.04 0.58
CA GLY A 148 6.93 8.04 -0.46
C GLY A 148 7.38 9.47 -0.07
N GLU A 149 8.41 9.59 0.76
CA GLU A 149 8.84 10.88 1.33
C GLU A 149 9.98 11.54 0.56
N TYR A 150 10.50 10.92 -0.49
CA TYR A 150 11.43 11.56 -1.40
C TYR A 150 10.69 12.48 -2.37
N THR A 151 11.18 13.71 -2.52
CA THR A 151 10.54 14.73 -3.35
C THR A 151 11.15 14.82 -4.74
N THR A 152 12.42 14.43 -4.90
CA THR A 152 13.12 14.44 -6.18
C THR A 152 13.88 13.14 -6.44
N LYS A 153 13.98 12.78 -7.73
CA LYS A 153 14.79 11.63 -8.17
C LYS A 153 16.28 11.84 -7.86
N THR A 154 16.76 13.07 -7.90
CA THR A 154 18.14 13.41 -7.57
C THR A 154 18.46 13.09 -6.12
N GLU A 155 17.56 13.41 -5.19
CA GLU A 155 17.71 13.08 -3.78
C GLU A 155 17.74 11.56 -3.56
N ALA A 156 16.80 10.83 -4.16
CA ALA A 156 16.76 9.37 -4.08
C ALA A 156 18.01 8.71 -4.69
N ARG A 157 18.51 9.26 -5.79
CA ARG A 157 19.74 8.78 -6.44
C ARG A 157 20.96 8.96 -5.54
N HIS A 158 21.06 10.11 -4.89
CA HIS A 158 22.16 10.41 -3.96
C HIS A 158 22.15 9.49 -2.74
N ALA A 159 20.97 9.31 -2.14
CA ALA A 159 20.83 8.56 -0.89
C ALA A 159 20.83 7.04 -1.11
N LEU A 160 20.27 6.54 -2.21
CA LEU A 160 19.93 5.12 -2.39
C LEU A 160 20.43 4.53 -3.72
N GLY A 161 21.01 5.34 -4.60
CA GLY A 161 21.43 4.91 -5.93
C GLY A 161 20.28 4.54 -6.88
N VAL A 162 19.03 4.92 -6.56
CA VAL A 162 17.85 4.68 -7.41
C VAL A 162 17.38 5.97 -8.07
N ASN A 163 16.94 5.89 -9.31
CA ASN A 163 16.46 7.05 -10.08
C ASN A 163 14.93 7.06 -10.22
N ILE A 164 14.25 6.61 -9.18
CA ILE A 164 12.79 6.52 -9.14
C ILE A 164 12.28 6.96 -7.76
N ILE A 165 11.12 7.59 -7.74
CA ILE A 165 10.37 7.95 -6.54
C ILE A 165 8.90 7.63 -6.75
N ILE A 166 8.15 7.45 -5.68
CA ILE A 166 6.71 7.28 -5.72
C ILE A 166 6.05 8.63 -6.00
N THR A 167 5.09 8.65 -6.93
CA THR A 167 4.45 9.88 -7.43
C THR A 167 2.92 9.81 -7.37
N ASP A 168 2.25 10.93 -7.68
CA ASP A 168 0.79 10.99 -7.82
C ASP A 168 0.22 10.01 -8.86
N ASP A 169 1.02 9.63 -9.87
CA ASP A 169 0.55 8.80 -10.97
C ASP A 169 0.67 7.30 -10.68
N ASP A 170 1.65 6.88 -9.87
CA ASP A 170 2.02 5.47 -9.71
C ASP A 170 1.88 4.90 -8.28
N TRP A 171 1.45 5.70 -7.30
CA TRP A 171 1.35 5.29 -5.91
C TRP A 171 0.52 4.01 -5.69
N TYR A 172 -0.52 3.82 -6.48
CA TYR A 172 -1.36 2.63 -6.38
C TYR A 172 -0.62 1.36 -6.83
N GLU A 173 0.27 1.45 -7.82
CA GLU A 173 1.11 0.32 -8.24
C GLU A 173 2.00 -0.17 -7.10
N TYR A 174 2.51 0.74 -6.28
CA TYR A 174 3.30 0.38 -5.10
C TYR A 174 2.48 -0.28 -4.00
N LEU A 175 1.19 0.03 -3.86
CA LEU A 175 0.31 -0.71 -2.94
C LEU A 175 0.12 -2.16 -3.39
N LYS A 176 0.02 -2.40 -4.70
CA LYS A 176 -0.03 -3.77 -5.25
C LYS A 176 1.27 -4.54 -4.97
N LEU A 177 2.41 -3.89 -5.11
CA LEU A 177 3.72 -4.45 -4.76
C LEU A 177 3.80 -4.79 -3.26
N PHE A 178 3.35 -3.89 -2.39
CA PHE A 178 3.30 -4.17 -0.94
C PHE A 178 2.40 -5.36 -0.62
N ALA A 179 1.23 -5.47 -1.22
CA ALA A 179 0.34 -6.61 -1.00
C ALA A 179 1.01 -7.94 -1.38
N ALA A 180 1.67 -7.97 -2.54
CA ALA A 180 2.41 -9.15 -3.00
C ALA A 180 3.62 -9.45 -2.09
N PHE A 181 4.37 -8.45 -1.67
CA PHE A 181 5.47 -8.58 -0.72
C PHE A 181 4.99 -9.12 0.63
N LEU A 182 3.92 -8.55 1.20
CA LEU A 182 3.35 -8.99 2.47
C LEU A 182 2.94 -10.46 2.44
N ARG A 183 2.43 -10.94 1.30
CA ARG A 183 2.15 -12.36 1.12
C ARG A 183 3.43 -13.19 1.25
N GLN A 184 4.53 -12.77 0.65
CA GLN A 184 5.85 -13.43 0.79
C GLN A 184 6.38 -13.34 2.23
N ALA A 185 6.13 -12.23 2.91
CA ALA A 185 6.52 -12.04 4.30
C ALA A 185 5.67 -12.84 5.31
N GLY A 186 4.70 -13.66 4.85
CA GLY A 186 3.91 -14.57 5.67
C GLY A 186 2.57 -14.02 6.13
N TYR A 187 2.15 -12.85 5.66
CA TYR A 187 0.79 -12.34 5.88
C TYR A 187 -0.21 -12.90 4.86
N ALA A 188 -1.49 -12.85 5.17
CA ALA A 188 -2.54 -13.28 4.24
C ALA A 188 -2.69 -12.33 3.04
N GLY A 189 -2.34 -11.07 3.23
CA GLY A 189 -2.42 -10.00 2.23
C GLY A 189 -2.58 -8.64 2.91
N MET A 190 -3.04 -7.66 2.14
CA MET A 190 -3.27 -6.29 2.61
C MET A 190 -4.73 -5.88 2.37
N LEU A 191 -5.30 -5.17 3.33
CA LEU A 191 -6.61 -4.53 3.20
C LEU A 191 -6.47 -3.01 3.28
N ILE A 192 -7.00 -2.33 2.28
CA ILE A 192 -7.06 -0.86 2.22
C ILE A 192 -8.46 -0.43 2.65
N PHE A 193 -8.52 0.48 3.62
CA PHE A 193 -9.72 1.23 3.97
C PHE A 193 -9.54 2.69 3.58
N ILE A 194 -10.44 3.21 2.75
CA ILE A 194 -10.46 4.63 2.37
C ILE A 194 -11.83 5.18 2.77
N ASP A 195 -11.84 6.09 3.73
CA ASP A 195 -13.05 6.76 4.19
C ASP A 195 -13.14 8.18 3.61
N GLU A 196 -14.24 8.85 3.90
CA GLU A 196 -14.53 10.22 3.51
C GLU A 196 -14.58 10.44 1.99
N LEU A 197 -15.18 9.51 1.23
CA LEU A 197 -15.45 9.69 -0.22
C LEU A 197 -16.22 10.96 -0.55
N VAL A 198 -16.89 11.55 0.43
CA VAL A 198 -17.55 12.85 0.29
C VAL A 198 -16.59 13.94 -0.19
N ASN A 199 -15.29 13.82 0.09
CA ASN A 199 -14.29 14.77 -0.37
C ASN A 199 -14.03 14.69 -1.89
N ILE A 200 -14.25 13.53 -2.52
CA ILE A 200 -14.27 13.44 -4.00
C ILE A 200 -15.57 14.08 -4.53
N TYR A 201 -16.71 13.73 -3.94
CA TYR A 201 -18.00 14.28 -4.31
C TYR A 201 -18.03 15.82 -4.26
N LYS A 202 -17.36 16.42 -3.27
CA LYS A 202 -17.25 17.88 -3.09
C LYS A 202 -16.31 18.58 -4.06
N ILE A 203 -15.48 17.87 -4.84
CA ILE A 203 -14.58 18.52 -5.81
C ILE A 203 -15.39 19.36 -6.80
N PRO A 204 -15.15 20.69 -6.89
CA PRO A 204 -15.96 21.57 -7.73
C PRO A 204 -15.85 21.23 -9.22
N HIS A 205 -14.63 21.05 -9.72
CA HIS A 205 -14.36 20.79 -11.12
C HIS A 205 -14.75 19.35 -11.51
N ALA A 206 -15.66 19.23 -12.48
CA ALA A 206 -16.18 17.95 -12.95
C ALA A 206 -15.07 17.03 -13.48
N ILE A 207 -14.14 17.56 -14.27
CA ILE A 207 -13.02 16.79 -14.86
C ILE A 207 -12.12 16.23 -13.75
N THR A 208 -11.75 17.06 -12.76
CA THR A 208 -10.92 16.59 -11.63
C THR A 208 -11.63 15.51 -10.82
N ARG A 209 -12.94 15.67 -10.61
CA ARG A 209 -13.77 14.68 -9.93
C ARG A 209 -13.82 13.38 -10.73
N GLN A 210 -13.97 13.45 -12.04
CA GLN A 210 -13.98 12.31 -12.94
C GLN A 210 -12.67 11.53 -12.89
N TYR A 211 -11.50 12.17 -12.88
CA TYR A 211 -10.20 11.49 -12.74
C TYR A 211 -10.10 10.67 -11.45
N ASN A 212 -10.71 11.15 -10.35
CA ASN A 212 -10.78 10.36 -9.13
C ASN A 212 -11.69 9.14 -9.28
N TYR A 213 -12.79 9.25 -10.01
CA TYR A 213 -13.66 8.10 -10.31
C TYR A 213 -13.00 7.11 -11.29
N GLU A 214 -12.20 7.58 -12.22
CA GLU A 214 -11.37 6.73 -13.08
C GLU A 214 -10.36 5.92 -12.27
N LYS A 215 -9.77 6.51 -11.22
CA LYS A 215 -8.90 5.79 -10.30
C LYS A 215 -9.65 4.69 -9.55
N ILE A 216 -10.86 4.95 -9.08
CA ILE A 216 -11.73 3.93 -8.47
C ILE A 216 -12.04 2.82 -9.49
N LEU A 217 -12.34 3.17 -10.73
CA LEU A 217 -12.57 2.19 -11.80
C LEU A 217 -11.35 1.30 -12.04
N THR A 218 -10.15 1.88 -12.06
CA THR A 218 -8.90 1.14 -12.19
C THR A 218 -8.73 0.14 -11.04
N MET A 219 -8.93 0.57 -9.81
CA MET A 219 -8.87 -0.28 -8.62
C MET A 219 -9.91 -1.41 -8.66
N TYR A 220 -11.13 -1.08 -9.06
CA TYR A 220 -12.21 -2.05 -9.21
C TYR A 220 -11.88 -3.10 -10.28
N ASN A 221 -11.46 -2.66 -11.46
CA ASN A 221 -11.11 -3.55 -12.56
C ASN A 221 -9.93 -4.47 -12.19
N ASP A 222 -8.90 -3.94 -11.53
CA ASP A 222 -7.76 -4.73 -11.07
C ASP A 222 -8.17 -5.82 -10.08
N ALA A 223 -9.08 -5.47 -9.15
CA ALA A 223 -9.63 -6.44 -8.20
C ALA A 223 -10.45 -7.54 -8.90
N MET A 224 -11.30 -7.18 -9.86
CA MET A 224 -12.16 -8.13 -10.58
C MET A 224 -11.38 -9.01 -11.57
N GLN A 225 -10.29 -8.49 -12.15
CA GLN A 225 -9.49 -9.19 -13.16
C GLN A 225 -8.25 -9.91 -12.57
N GLY A 226 -8.12 -9.95 -11.23
CA GLY A 226 -7.03 -10.63 -10.56
C GLY A 226 -5.66 -9.95 -10.70
N ARG A 227 -5.64 -8.67 -11.08
CA ARG A 227 -4.40 -7.87 -11.18
C ARG A 227 -3.95 -7.24 -9.86
N ALA A 228 -4.82 -7.22 -8.86
CA ALA A 228 -4.53 -6.79 -7.50
C ALA A 228 -4.58 -7.99 -6.54
N LYS A 229 -3.67 -8.94 -6.72
CA LYS A 229 -3.61 -10.15 -5.89
C LYS A 229 -3.27 -9.80 -4.44
N TYR A 230 -3.92 -10.52 -3.52
CA TYR A 230 -3.72 -10.37 -2.07
C TYR A 230 -4.06 -8.97 -1.54
N LEU A 231 -4.82 -8.19 -2.31
CA LEU A 231 -5.21 -6.83 -1.99
C LEU A 231 -6.73 -6.70 -1.95
N GLY A 232 -7.27 -6.40 -0.78
CA GLY A 232 -8.66 -6.03 -0.61
C GLY A 232 -8.82 -4.51 -0.47
N MET A 233 -9.95 -3.96 -0.93
CA MET A 233 -10.23 -2.53 -0.88
C MET A 233 -11.65 -2.28 -0.42
N VAL A 234 -11.79 -1.39 0.56
CA VAL A 234 -13.08 -0.93 1.10
C VAL A 234 -13.11 0.60 1.05
N LEU A 235 -14.07 1.15 0.34
CA LEU A 235 -14.29 2.59 0.21
C LEU A 235 -15.58 2.98 0.94
N CYS A 236 -15.50 4.04 1.73
CA CYS A 236 -16.60 4.44 2.61
C CYS A 236 -17.04 5.88 2.34
N GLY A 237 -18.35 6.10 2.42
CA GLY A 237 -18.93 7.41 2.17
C GLY A 237 -20.41 7.49 2.57
N THR A 238 -21.07 8.54 2.10
CA THR A 238 -22.52 8.72 2.26
C THR A 238 -23.27 8.22 1.02
N PRO A 239 -24.57 7.91 1.11
CA PRO A 239 -25.37 7.51 -0.05
C PRO A 239 -25.29 8.50 -1.21
N ALA A 240 -25.28 9.80 -0.93
CA ALA A 240 -25.14 10.84 -1.95
C ALA A 240 -23.84 10.73 -2.74
N CYS A 241 -22.73 10.28 -2.10
CA CYS A 241 -21.45 10.05 -2.80
C CYS A 241 -21.56 8.96 -3.87
N MET A 242 -22.46 8.01 -3.71
CA MET A 242 -22.70 6.92 -4.64
C MET A 242 -23.78 7.29 -5.66
N GLU A 243 -24.95 7.65 -5.19
CA GLU A 243 -26.23 7.64 -5.93
C GLU A 243 -26.49 8.92 -6.74
N ASP A 244 -25.90 10.05 -6.35
CA ASP A 244 -26.09 11.31 -7.07
C ASP A 244 -25.54 11.19 -8.51
N THR A 245 -26.44 11.19 -9.48
CA THR A 245 -26.13 11.02 -10.90
C THR A 245 -25.43 12.24 -11.52
N ARG A 246 -25.32 13.36 -10.81
CA ARG A 246 -24.61 14.56 -11.27
C ARG A 246 -23.20 14.66 -10.73
N ARG A 247 -22.94 14.17 -9.53
CA ARG A 247 -21.67 14.36 -8.82
C ARG A 247 -21.14 13.12 -8.14
N GLY A 248 -21.98 12.13 -7.82
CA GLY A 248 -21.60 10.89 -7.16
C GLY A 248 -20.87 9.92 -8.11
N VAL A 249 -20.54 8.75 -7.59
CA VAL A 249 -19.91 7.67 -8.36
C VAL A 249 -20.76 7.32 -9.59
N TYR A 250 -22.08 7.34 -9.47
CA TYR A 250 -23.01 7.08 -10.58
C TYR A 250 -23.07 8.19 -11.65
N SER A 251 -22.42 9.32 -11.43
CA SER A 251 -22.21 10.32 -12.48
C SER A 251 -21.18 9.87 -13.53
N TYR A 252 -20.35 8.88 -13.18
CA TYR A 252 -19.38 8.28 -14.07
C TYR A 252 -19.91 6.96 -14.63
N GLU A 253 -20.35 6.97 -15.88
CA GLU A 253 -21.08 5.87 -16.52
C GLU A 253 -20.35 4.54 -16.45
N ALA A 254 -19.01 4.56 -16.60
CA ALA A 254 -18.20 3.35 -16.56
C ALA A 254 -18.21 2.66 -15.19
N LEU A 255 -18.33 3.40 -14.09
CA LEU A 255 -18.53 2.82 -12.75
C LEU A 255 -20.00 2.43 -12.52
N ARG A 256 -20.93 3.29 -12.92
CA ARG A 256 -22.35 3.03 -12.77
C ARG A 256 -22.75 1.70 -13.39
N SER A 257 -22.32 1.42 -14.63
CA SER A 257 -22.63 0.18 -15.33
C SER A 257 -22.05 -1.09 -14.69
N ARG A 258 -21.11 -0.96 -13.76
CA ARG A 258 -20.47 -2.09 -13.05
C ARG A 258 -20.99 -2.28 -11.63
N LEU A 259 -21.60 -1.26 -11.07
CA LEU A 259 -22.00 -1.23 -9.65
C LEU A 259 -23.52 -1.20 -9.47
N ALA A 260 -24.28 -0.83 -10.50
CA ALA A 260 -25.75 -0.75 -10.48
C ALA A 260 -26.42 -2.10 -10.75
#